data_853866264a5510d12c7949d57a375a68
#
_entry.id   853866264a5510d12c7949d57a375a68
#
_cell.length_a   1.000
_cell.length_b   1.000
_cell.length_c   1.000
_cell.angle_alpha   90.00
_cell.angle_beta   90.00
_cell.angle_gamma   90.00
#
_symmetry.space_group_name_H-M   'P 1'
#
loop_
_entity.id
_entity.type
_entity.pdbx_description
1 polymer ?
#
loop_
_entity_poly.entity_id
_entity_poly.type
_entity_poly.pdbx_seq_one_letter_code
_entity_poly.pdbx_strand_id
1 'polypeptide(L)'
;MRVLILDMVHGGDLLAMRHLAEGDDVTCVDVYGICPQSRKEELRSMEIRVADSVPEGRYDVTVMPKHCPMSFLGDAEPGQVVTFSQDVNRFIEDSRFRIEVTGVKGKTSACYLIAKMLHDSGRRVLLHTSRGEGPWTDEGHLIERKVSIAPPYLMTLAAGDYDAVVCEVSLGGSGKADIACITNLVEDYGIARNTFKASEAKRDIFTDRGRNIVLRDEVPFWSQYCKDLIPYGGRVKVASPPRLGEGPRVVVDYDGESEVVLDGSYIATEYLGAMDLALEVCHSMGVPRESVLESLRSFRGVPGRGEILEEDGRKVIRERNPGISHISIGRTLECLREMDALDGAMIILDPVSRRVCDKMDRDQIQAVVDSYGVPMVVTNGDGVRPEVPGNVSLLIEFIKEGYQ
;
A
#
# COMPACT_ATOMS: atom_id res chain seq x y z
N MET A 1 -20.49 22.09 15.84
CA MET A 1 -19.56 21.69 16.91
C MET A 1 -18.25 22.42 16.75
N ARG A 2 -17.41 22.50 17.81
CA ARG A 2 -15.99 22.91 17.65
C ARG A 2 -15.15 21.70 17.36
N VAL A 3 -14.54 21.66 16.19
CA VAL A 3 -13.76 20.52 15.71
C VAL A 3 -12.29 20.91 15.55
N LEU A 4 -11.42 20.10 16.15
CA LEU A 4 -9.98 20.20 15.98
C LEU A 4 -9.51 19.06 15.10
N ILE A 5 -8.77 19.37 14.04
CA ILE A 5 -8.20 18.35 13.13
C ILE A 5 -6.69 18.51 13.07
N LEU A 6 -5.98 17.44 13.41
CA LEU A 6 -4.53 17.39 13.37
C LEU A 6 -4.05 16.74 12.09
N ASP A 7 -2.90 17.23 11.56
CA ASP A 7 -2.25 16.69 10.37
C ASP A 7 -2.96 16.98 9.04
N MET A 8 -2.63 18.13 8.48
CA MET A 8 -3.13 18.59 7.18
C MET A 8 -2.60 17.75 6.00
N VAL A 9 -1.42 17.16 6.14
CA VAL A 9 -0.68 16.55 5.01
C VAL A 9 -1.22 15.17 4.61
N HIS A 10 -1.74 14.42 5.58
CA HIS A 10 -2.31 13.11 5.31
C HIS A 10 -3.85 13.13 5.15
N GLY A 11 -4.39 14.28 4.73
CA GLY A 11 -5.80 14.45 4.37
C GLY A 11 -6.68 15.05 5.48
N GLY A 12 -6.12 15.56 6.57
CA GLY A 12 -6.90 16.31 7.57
C GLY A 12 -7.56 17.56 6.99
N ASP A 13 -6.96 18.16 5.97
CA ASP A 13 -7.55 19.25 5.20
C ASP A 13 -8.84 18.85 4.47
N LEU A 14 -8.93 17.62 3.97
CA LEU A 14 -10.13 17.07 3.34
C LEU A 14 -11.24 16.87 4.39
N LEU A 15 -10.90 16.35 5.56
CA LEU A 15 -11.85 16.21 6.68
C LEU A 15 -12.32 17.58 7.16
N ALA A 16 -11.42 18.58 7.23
CA ALA A 16 -11.78 19.95 7.61
C ALA A 16 -12.85 20.54 6.69
N MET A 17 -12.73 20.34 5.38
CA MET A 17 -13.73 20.77 4.42
C MET A 17 -15.07 20.05 4.60
N ARG A 18 -15.06 18.76 4.96
CA ARG A 18 -16.31 18.00 5.23
C ARG A 18 -17.01 18.50 6.48
N HIS A 19 -16.28 18.71 7.57
CA HIS A 19 -16.83 19.28 8.79
C HIS A 19 -17.38 20.70 8.58
N LEU A 20 -16.66 21.53 7.82
CA LEU A 20 -17.17 22.85 7.47
C LEU A 20 -18.49 22.78 6.71
N ALA A 21 -18.62 21.84 5.76
CA ALA A 21 -19.84 21.64 4.99
C ALA A 21 -21.03 21.19 5.88
N GLU A 22 -20.77 20.56 7.03
CA GLU A 22 -21.78 20.24 8.05
C GLU A 22 -22.08 21.43 8.99
N GLY A 23 -21.42 22.56 8.81
CA GLY A 23 -21.63 23.78 9.64
C GLY A 23 -20.84 23.76 10.95
N ASP A 24 -19.79 22.95 11.05
CA ASP A 24 -18.92 22.92 12.22
C ASP A 24 -17.93 24.12 12.24
N ASP A 25 -17.52 24.53 13.43
CA ASP A 25 -16.45 25.51 13.66
C ASP A 25 -15.11 24.77 13.68
N VAL A 26 -14.35 24.85 12.57
CA VAL A 26 -13.21 23.98 12.32
C VAL A 26 -11.87 24.68 12.53
N THR A 27 -11.01 24.05 13.31
CA THR A 27 -9.59 24.38 13.42
C THR A 27 -8.75 23.23 12.87
N CYS A 28 -7.94 23.46 11.84
CA CYS A 28 -7.04 22.49 11.24
C CYS A 28 -5.59 22.87 11.54
N VAL A 29 -4.76 21.89 11.95
CA VAL A 29 -3.40 22.15 12.43
C VAL A 29 -2.36 21.40 11.60
N ASP A 30 -1.37 22.15 11.10
CA ASP A 30 -0.20 21.61 10.41
C ASP A 30 0.87 21.18 11.43
N VAL A 31 0.61 20.09 12.15
CA VAL A 31 1.50 19.58 13.23
C VAL A 31 2.90 19.17 12.78
N TYR A 32 3.11 19.01 11.46
CA TYR A 32 4.40 18.66 10.87
C TYR A 32 5.11 19.84 10.21
N GLY A 33 4.43 20.99 10.04
CA GLY A 33 5.00 22.20 9.44
C GLY A 33 5.38 22.06 7.97
N ILE A 34 4.76 21.13 7.23
CA ILE A 34 5.10 20.83 5.83
C ILE A 34 3.94 21.03 4.85
N CYS A 35 2.78 21.47 5.32
CA CYS A 35 1.67 21.82 4.45
C CYS A 35 2.02 23.06 3.61
N PRO A 36 1.82 23.04 2.28
CA PRO A 36 2.08 24.21 1.43
C PRO A 36 1.31 25.44 1.88
N GLN A 37 1.97 26.62 1.85
CA GLN A 37 1.34 27.88 2.27
C GLN A 37 0.08 28.22 1.45
N SER A 38 0.11 27.91 0.14
CA SER A 38 -1.05 28.08 -0.75
C SER A 38 -2.27 27.29 -0.27
N ARG A 39 -2.05 26.04 0.24
CA ARG A 39 -3.14 25.22 0.78
C ARG A 39 -3.68 25.79 2.10
N LYS A 40 -2.80 26.31 2.96
CA LYS A 40 -3.22 26.99 4.20
C LYS A 40 -4.08 28.24 3.90
N GLU A 41 -3.70 29.01 2.89
CA GLU A 41 -4.44 30.22 2.45
C GLU A 41 -5.80 29.85 1.84
N GLU A 42 -5.86 28.80 1.03
CA GLU A 42 -7.11 28.27 0.48
C GLU A 42 -8.10 27.90 1.60
N LEU A 43 -7.66 27.13 2.61
CA LEU A 43 -8.53 26.75 3.73
C LEU A 43 -8.99 27.95 4.55
N ARG A 44 -8.12 28.94 4.78
CA ARG A 44 -8.49 30.20 5.47
C ARG A 44 -9.54 30.98 4.68
N SER A 45 -9.46 30.98 3.34
CA SER A 45 -10.46 31.64 2.48
C SER A 45 -11.84 30.97 2.54
N MET A 46 -11.89 29.71 2.99
CA MET A 46 -13.13 28.95 3.25
C MET A 46 -13.61 29.09 4.70
N GLU A 47 -13.04 30.02 5.49
CA GLU A 47 -13.37 30.22 6.91
C GLU A 47 -12.91 29.08 7.86
N ILE A 48 -12.00 28.20 7.42
CA ILE A 48 -11.34 27.23 8.29
C ILE A 48 -10.18 27.91 9.02
N ARG A 49 -10.14 27.81 10.34
CA ARG A 49 -8.99 28.28 11.12
C ARG A 49 -7.80 27.34 10.89
N VAL A 50 -6.70 27.87 10.38
CA VAL A 50 -5.47 27.13 10.15
C VAL A 50 -4.37 27.63 11.09
N ALA A 51 -3.81 26.71 11.89
CA ALA A 51 -2.75 26.97 12.86
C ALA A 51 -1.54 26.06 12.61
N ASP A 52 -0.35 26.49 13.08
CA ASP A 52 0.90 25.71 13.03
C ASP A 52 1.18 24.97 14.36
N SER A 53 0.41 25.28 15.40
CA SER A 53 0.39 24.58 16.68
C SER A 53 -1.04 24.49 17.20
N VAL A 54 -1.32 23.48 18.01
CA VAL A 54 -2.67 23.27 18.55
C VAL A 54 -3.01 24.43 19.50
N PRO A 55 -4.09 25.20 19.22
CA PRO A 55 -4.53 26.26 20.12
C PRO A 55 -5.15 25.71 21.39
N GLU A 56 -4.90 26.39 22.51
CA GLU A 56 -5.60 26.12 23.77
C GLU A 56 -7.13 26.24 23.61
N GLY A 57 -7.85 25.47 24.36
CA GLY A 57 -9.29 25.54 24.42
C GLY A 57 -9.97 24.18 24.36
N ARG A 58 -11.28 24.23 24.54
CA ARG A 58 -12.14 23.04 24.53
C ARG A 58 -12.67 22.78 23.13
N TYR A 59 -12.60 21.52 22.69
CA TYR A 59 -13.12 21.03 21.41
C TYR A 59 -14.13 19.91 21.67
N ASP A 60 -15.24 19.91 20.95
CA ASP A 60 -16.26 18.86 21.06
C ASP A 60 -15.73 17.54 20.46
N VAL A 61 -15.06 17.66 19.31
CA VAL A 61 -14.43 16.51 18.60
C VAL A 61 -13.00 16.90 18.22
N THR A 62 -12.09 15.97 18.43
CA THR A 62 -10.72 16.04 17.95
C THR A 62 -10.44 14.89 17.01
N VAL A 63 -10.16 15.19 15.74
CA VAL A 63 -9.88 14.24 14.69
C VAL A 63 -8.37 14.18 14.49
N MET A 64 -7.76 13.02 14.71
CA MET A 64 -6.32 12.86 14.56
C MET A 64 -5.96 11.47 14.04
N PRO A 65 -4.96 11.36 13.13
CA PRO A 65 -4.53 10.05 12.65
C PRO A 65 -3.76 9.30 13.74
N LYS A 66 -3.81 7.98 13.72
CA LYS A 66 -3.12 7.12 14.70
C LYS A 66 -1.61 7.33 14.78
N HIS A 67 -0.98 7.83 13.72
CA HIS A 67 0.45 8.11 13.74
C HIS A 67 0.82 9.45 14.42
N CYS A 68 -0.17 10.27 14.77
CA CYS A 68 0.06 11.47 15.60
C CYS A 68 0.09 11.07 17.07
N PRO A 69 1.17 11.40 17.81
CA PRO A 69 1.22 11.17 19.25
C PRO A 69 0.27 12.11 20.00
N MET A 70 -0.35 11.64 21.07
CA MET A 70 -1.25 12.45 21.92
C MET A 70 -0.58 13.71 22.46
N SER A 71 0.76 13.72 22.58
CA SER A 71 1.51 14.92 23.01
C SER A 71 1.37 16.11 22.06
N PHE A 72 0.86 15.92 20.83
CA PHE A 72 0.59 17.04 19.93
C PHE A 72 -0.60 17.88 20.34
N LEU A 73 -1.48 17.37 21.21
CA LEU A 73 -2.63 18.11 21.71
C LEU A 73 -2.22 19.28 22.63
N GLY A 74 -1.02 19.24 23.24
CA GLY A 74 -0.60 20.28 24.17
C GLY A 74 -1.62 20.49 25.29
N ASP A 75 -2.05 21.74 25.49
CA ASP A 75 -3.01 22.14 26.52
C ASP A 75 -4.47 22.19 25.98
N ALA A 76 -4.74 21.65 24.81
CA ALA A 76 -6.11 21.53 24.30
C ALA A 76 -6.91 20.48 25.09
N GLU A 77 -8.16 20.79 25.37
CA GLU A 77 -9.12 19.92 26.06
C GLU A 77 -10.01 19.20 25.02
N PRO A 78 -9.67 17.97 24.58
CA PRO A 78 -10.51 17.22 23.65
C PRO A 78 -11.74 16.63 24.35
N GLY A 79 -12.91 16.78 23.78
CA GLY A 79 -14.13 16.07 24.21
C GLY A 79 -14.09 14.62 23.76
N GLN A 80 -14.30 14.37 22.48
CA GLN A 80 -14.17 13.06 21.86
C GLN A 80 -12.95 13.04 20.93
N VAL A 81 -12.07 12.05 21.07
CA VAL A 81 -10.96 11.83 20.12
C VAL A 81 -11.34 10.69 19.18
N VAL A 82 -11.29 10.97 17.87
CA VAL A 82 -11.59 10.00 16.81
C VAL A 82 -10.40 9.90 15.83
N THR A 83 -10.22 8.73 15.24
CA THR A 83 -9.20 8.54 14.20
C THR A 83 -9.69 9.05 12.85
N PHE A 84 -8.76 9.25 11.89
CA PHE A 84 -9.14 9.56 10.51
C PHE A 84 -10.07 8.50 9.89
N SER A 85 -9.82 7.22 10.17
CA SER A 85 -10.69 6.13 9.71
C SER A 85 -12.12 6.23 10.26
N GLN A 86 -12.23 6.51 11.55
CA GLN A 86 -13.54 6.66 12.21
C GLN A 86 -14.31 7.88 11.68
N ASP A 87 -13.60 8.97 11.40
CA ASP A 87 -14.22 10.18 10.89
C ASP A 87 -14.60 10.04 9.41
N VAL A 88 -13.72 9.44 8.58
CA VAL A 88 -14.00 9.06 7.19
C VAL A 88 -15.27 8.20 7.08
N ASN A 89 -15.48 7.28 8.02
CA ASN A 89 -16.68 6.44 8.07
C ASN A 89 -17.97 7.27 8.04
N ARG A 90 -18.01 8.44 8.66
CA ARG A 90 -19.19 9.33 8.68
C ARG A 90 -19.51 9.89 7.30
N PHE A 91 -18.46 10.19 6.50
CA PHE A 91 -18.58 10.97 5.26
C PHE A 91 -18.59 10.14 3.98
N ILE A 92 -18.31 8.84 4.03
CA ILE A 92 -18.42 8.00 2.84
C ILE A 92 -19.90 7.65 2.57
N GLU A 93 -20.38 8.12 1.43
CA GLU A 93 -21.72 7.86 0.90
C GLU A 93 -21.70 6.98 -0.36
N ASP A 94 -20.51 6.62 -0.83
CA ASP A 94 -20.27 5.83 -2.05
C ASP A 94 -20.88 4.43 -1.91
N SER A 95 -21.81 4.09 -2.81
CA SER A 95 -22.54 2.82 -2.83
C SER A 95 -21.92 1.75 -3.74
N ARG A 96 -20.82 2.07 -4.44
CA ARG A 96 -20.09 1.09 -5.27
C ARG A 96 -19.51 -0.02 -4.41
N PHE A 97 -19.42 -1.23 -4.97
CA PHE A 97 -18.80 -2.33 -4.26
C PHE A 97 -17.34 -2.00 -3.91
N ARG A 98 -17.01 -2.01 -2.64
CA ARG A 98 -15.76 -1.48 -2.13
C ARG A 98 -14.87 -2.56 -1.55
N ILE A 99 -13.65 -2.65 -2.09
CA ILE A 99 -12.59 -3.53 -1.59
C ILE A 99 -11.46 -2.64 -1.06
N GLU A 100 -11.15 -2.75 0.21
CA GLU A 100 -10.06 -1.99 0.83
C GLU A 100 -8.95 -2.93 1.31
N VAL A 101 -7.71 -2.59 0.99
CA VAL A 101 -6.53 -3.42 1.27
C VAL A 101 -5.49 -2.62 2.05
N THR A 102 -5.21 -3.05 3.28
CA THR A 102 -4.10 -2.55 4.10
C THR A 102 -3.09 -3.68 4.40
N GLY A 103 -2.07 -3.39 5.17
CA GLY A 103 -1.02 -4.34 5.59
C GLY A 103 0.36 -3.73 5.48
N VAL A 104 1.40 -4.51 5.74
CA VAL A 104 2.78 -4.03 5.71
C VAL A 104 3.37 -4.12 4.31
N LYS A 105 3.35 -5.28 3.69
CA LYS A 105 3.89 -5.54 2.34
C LYS A 105 2.82 -6.13 1.42
N GLY A 106 2.98 -5.94 0.11
CA GLY A 106 2.14 -6.56 -0.92
C GLY A 106 0.80 -5.89 -1.20
N LYS A 107 0.45 -4.77 -0.56
CA LYS A 107 -0.82 -4.07 -0.77
C LYS A 107 -1.08 -3.71 -2.23
N THR A 108 -0.17 -2.98 -2.85
CA THR A 108 -0.27 -2.55 -4.25
C THR A 108 -0.39 -3.75 -5.19
N SER A 109 0.43 -4.79 -4.96
CA SER A 109 0.41 -6.03 -5.78
C SER A 109 -0.92 -6.76 -5.67
N ALA A 110 -1.49 -6.86 -4.46
CA ALA A 110 -2.81 -7.46 -4.24
C ALA A 110 -3.92 -6.64 -4.92
N CYS A 111 -3.90 -5.30 -4.78
CA CYS A 111 -4.88 -4.42 -5.43
C CYS A 111 -4.84 -4.56 -6.97
N TYR A 112 -3.65 -4.63 -7.57
CA TYR A 112 -3.48 -4.82 -9.01
C TYR A 112 -4.04 -6.17 -9.47
N LEU A 113 -3.74 -7.26 -8.76
CA LEU A 113 -4.25 -8.60 -9.07
C LEU A 113 -5.77 -8.67 -8.94
N ILE A 114 -6.33 -8.12 -7.85
CA ILE A 114 -7.78 -8.05 -7.64
C ILE A 114 -8.43 -7.25 -8.78
N ALA A 115 -7.92 -6.06 -9.10
CA ALA A 115 -8.46 -5.21 -10.15
C ALA A 115 -8.44 -5.91 -11.51
N LYS A 116 -7.31 -6.56 -11.86
CA LYS A 116 -7.21 -7.33 -13.11
C LYS A 116 -8.21 -8.47 -13.17
N MET A 117 -8.29 -9.32 -12.12
CA MET A 117 -9.21 -10.47 -12.10
C MET A 117 -10.68 -10.04 -12.20
N LEU A 118 -11.04 -8.94 -11.57
CA LEU A 118 -12.39 -8.37 -11.67
C LEU A 118 -12.65 -7.81 -13.07
N HIS A 119 -11.71 -7.09 -13.65
CA HIS A 119 -11.82 -6.56 -15.01
C HIS A 119 -11.94 -7.69 -16.05
N ASP A 120 -11.07 -8.69 -16.00
CA ASP A 120 -11.07 -9.83 -16.90
C ASP A 120 -12.35 -10.69 -16.76
N SER A 121 -13.07 -10.55 -15.64
CA SER A 121 -14.41 -11.12 -15.44
C SER A 121 -15.56 -10.25 -15.96
N GLY A 122 -15.24 -9.12 -16.63
CA GLY A 122 -16.19 -8.20 -17.25
C GLY A 122 -16.67 -7.05 -16.37
N ARG A 123 -16.04 -6.79 -15.22
CA ARG A 123 -16.40 -5.67 -14.33
C ARG A 123 -15.57 -4.42 -14.66
N ARG A 124 -16.22 -3.26 -14.57
CA ARG A 124 -15.55 -1.95 -14.64
C ARG A 124 -14.97 -1.63 -13.27
N VAL A 125 -13.67 -1.46 -13.17
CA VAL A 125 -12.95 -1.31 -11.91
C VAL A 125 -12.24 0.03 -11.83
N LEU A 126 -12.49 0.79 -10.76
CA LEU A 126 -11.64 1.91 -10.35
C LEU A 126 -10.56 1.38 -9.41
N LEU A 127 -9.31 1.63 -9.72
CA LEU A 127 -8.17 1.25 -8.89
C LEU A 127 -7.51 2.49 -8.28
N HIS A 128 -7.40 2.50 -6.93
CA HIS A 128 -6.74 3.54 -6.13
C HIS A 128 -5.59 2.92 -5.34
N THR A 129 -4.36 3.32 -5.66
CA THR A 129 -3.14 2.80 -5.03
C THR A 129 -2.10 3.89 -4.81
N SER A 130 -0.99 3.54 -4.16
CA SER A 130 0.19 4.42 -4.01
C SER A 130 0.81 4.86 -5.36
N ARG A 131 0.44 4.23 -6.46
CA ARG A 131 0.85 4.64 -7.81
C ARG A 131 -0.03 5.74 -8.41
N GLY A 132 -1.26 5.84 -7.93
CA GLY A 132 -2.28 6.77 -8.38
C GLY A 132 -3.65 6.11 -8.46
N GLU A 133 -4.59 6.82 -9.06
CA GLU A 133 -5.97 6.41 -9.23
C GLU A 133 -6.40 6.53 -10.69
N GLY A 134 -7.25 5.61 -11.11
CA GLY A 134 -7.90 5.58 -12.41
C GLY A 134 -8.48 4.22 -12.75
N PRO A 135 -9.13 4.07 -13.92
CA PRO A 135 -9.72 2.80 -14.32
C PRO A 135 -8.68 1.73 -14.61
N TRP A 136 -9.07 0.47 -14.39
CA TRP A 136 -8.38 -0.66 -14.98
C TRP A 136 -8.92 -0.86 -16.39
N THR A 137 -8.02 -1.02 -17.37
CA THR A 137 -8.32 -1.21 -18.80
C THR A 137 -7.67 -2.48 -19.32
N ASP A 138 -7.92 -2.85 -20.58
CA ASP A 138 -7.24 -3.98 -21.25
C ASP A 138 -5.71 -3.80 -21.31
N GLU A 139 -5.24 -2.55 -21.28
CA GLU A 139 -3.81 -2.19 -21.26
C GLU A 139 -3.23 -2.15 -19.83
N GLY A 140 -4.07 -2.33 -18.79
CA GLY A 140 -3.73 -2.27 -17.38
C GLY A 140 -4.27 -1.03 -16.65
N HIS A 141 -3.63 -0.63 -15.56
CA HIS A 141 -4.03 0.52 -14.74
C HIS A 141 -3.73 1.85 -15.46
N LEU A 142 -4.75 2.55 -15.94
CA LEU A 142 -4.65 3.90 -16.48
C LEU A 142 -4.64 4.92 -15.31
N ILE A 143 -3.47 5.44 -14.98
CA ILE A 143 -3.34 6.43 -13.90
C ILE A 143 -3.78 7.80 -14.42
N GLU A 144 -4.93 8.28 -13.94
CA GLU A 144 -5.49 9.60 -14.30
C GLU A 144 -5.06 10.70 -13.33
N ARG A 145 -4.88 10.34 -12.04
CA ARG A 145 -4.43 11.30 -11.03
C ARG A 145 -3.52 10.66 -9.98
N LYS A 146 -2.61 11.47 -9.43
CA LYS A 146 -1.79 11.11 -8.28
C LYS A 146 -2.52 11.50 -7.00
N VAL A 147 -2.73 10.55 -6.11
CA VAL A 147 -3.43 10.75 -4.84
C VAL A 147 -2.77 9.94 -3.73
N SER A 148 -2.92 10.40 -2.50
CA SER A 148 -2.43 9.66 -1.32
C SER A 148 -3.36 8.48 -1.01
N ILE A 149 -2.78 7.44 -0.39
CA ILE A 149 -3.51 6.28 0.12
C ILE A 149 -3.88 6.39 1.61
N ALA A 150 -3.82 7.59 2.18
CA ALA A 150 -4.31 7.84 3.53
C ALA A 150 -5.84 7.77 3.57
N PRO A 151 -6.47 7.34 4.69
CA PRO A 151 -7.90 7.10 4.77
C PRO A 151 -8.79 8.26 4.26
N PRO A 152 -8.49 9.56 4.52
CA PRO A 152 -9.35 10.65 4.04
C PRO A 152 -9.52 10.73 2.52
N TYR A 153 -8.55 10.23 1.76
CA TYR A 153 -8.65 10.23 0.30
C TYR A 153 -9.70 9.24 -0.24
N LEU A 154 -10.13 8.27 0.57
CA LEU A 154 -11.26 7.39 0.23
C LEU A 154 -12.60 8.15 0.02
N MET A 155 -12.71 9.37 0.54
CA MET A 155 -13.87 10.25 0.31
C MET A 155 -13.80 10.99 -1.04
N THR A 156 -12.66 10.95 -1.72
CA THR A 156 -12.39 11.71 -2.95
C THR A 156 -12.24 10.84 -4.18
N LEU A 157 -12.64 9.58 -4.11
CA LEU A 157 -12.56 8.65 -5.24
C LEU A 157 -13.28 9.21 -6.46
N ALA A 158 -12.67 9.06 -7.64
CA ALA A 158 -13.24 9.54 -8.88
C ALA A 158 -14.66 9.00 -9.08
N ALA A 159 -15.56 9.91 -9.46
CA ALA A 159 -16.91 9.54 -9.86
C ALA A 159 -16.84 8.76 -11.20
N GLY A 160 -17.81 7.90 -11.43
CA GLY A 160 -17.89 7.12 -12.67
C GLY A 160 -18.73 5.87 -12.48
N ASP A 161 -19.06 5.27 -13.60
CA ASP A 161 -19.88 4.05 -13.64
C ASP A 161 -18.96 2.83 -13.49
N TYR A 162 -18.52 2.58 -12.25
CA TYR A 162 -17.67 1.45 -11.87
C TYR A 162 -18.49 0.44 -11.06
N ASP A 163 -18.32 -0.84 -11.39
CA ASP A 163 -18.97 -1.95 -10.68
C ASP A 163 -18.25 -2.25 -9.35
N ALA A 164 -16.95 -1.91 -9.27
CA ALA A 164 -16.17 -2.05 -8.05
C ALA A 164 -15.09 -0.97 -7.93
N VAL A 165 -14.75 -0.62 -6.69
CA VAL A 165 -13.57 0.19 -6.36
C VAL A 165 -12.60 -0.63 -5.52
N VAL A 166 -11.32 -0.68 -5.93
CA VAL A 166 -10.26 -1.38 -5.23
C VAL A 166 -9.27 -0.36 -4.69
N CYS A 167 -9.17 -0.26 -3.37
CA CYS A 167 -8.45 0.80 -2.68
C CYS A 167 -7.30 0.25 -1.83
N GLU A 168 -6.08 0.65 -2.14
CA GLU A 168 -4.95 0.52 -1.21
C GLU A 168 -5.07 1.57 -0.11
N VAL A 169 -4.94 1.17 1.16
CA VAL A 169 -4.97 2.08 2.31
C VAL A 169 -3.71 1.90 3.16
N SER A 170 -3.09 3.01 3.58
CA SER A 170 -1.84 2.97 4.33
C SER A 170 -2.03 2.47 5.76
N LEU A 171 -2.85 3.16 6.54
CA LEU A 171 -3.13 2.89 7.95
C LEU A 171 -4.63 3.01 8.21
N GLY A 172 -5.29 1.90 8.48
CA GLY A 172 -6.73 1.83 8.70
C GLY A 172 -7.51 1.57 7.41
N GLY A 173 -8.72 2.08 7.34
CA GLY A 173 -9.67 1.98 6.24
C GLY A 173 -10.87 2.89 6.48
N SER A 174 -11.95 2.71 5.73
CA SER A 174 -13.19 3.47 5.94
C SER A 174 -14.14 2.82 6.95
N GLY A 175 -13.94 1.54 7.28
CA GLY A 175 -14.91 0.73 8.02
C GLY A 175 -16.22 0.47 7.28
N LYS A 176 -16.29 0.82 5.98
CA LYS A 176 -17.45 0.63 5.09
C LYS A 176 -17.16 -0.24 3.87
N ALA A 177 -16.04 -0.96 3.88
CA ALA A 177 -15.71 -1.89 2.82
C ALA A 177 -16.71 -3.05 2.77
N ASP A 178 -17.05 -3.53 1.57
CA ASP A 178 -17.75 -4.80 1.37
C ASP A 178 -16.77 -5.98 1.56
N ILE A 179 -15.49 -5.74 1.23
CA ILE A 179 -14.39 -6.66 1.56
C ILE A 179 -13.22 -5.82 2.10
N ALA A 180 -12.84 -6.08 3.35
CA ALA A 180 -11.67 -5.51 4.01
C ALA A 180 -10.56 -6.54 4.07
N CYS A 181 -9.35 -6.16 3.65
CA CYS A 181 -8.23 -7.08 3.56
C CYS A 181 -7.00 -6.56 4.31
N ILE A 182 -6.35 -7.43 5.06
CA ILE A 182 -5.01 -7.18 5.61
C ILE A 182 -4.03 -8.15 4.98
N THR A 183 -3.02 -7.61 4.25
CA THR A 183 -2.05 -8.46 3.55
C THR A 183 -1.16 -9.24 4.52
N ASN A 184 -0.51 -8.58 5.46
CA ASN A 184 0.33 -9.20 6.47
C ASN A 184 0.83 -8.19 7.52
N LEU A 185 1.41 -8.74 8.60
CA LEU A 185 2.15 -8.04 9.66
C LEU A 185 3.60 -8.55 9.75
N VAL A 186 4.29 -8.74 8.62
CA VAL A 186 5.70 -9.20 8.62
C VAL A 186 6.63 -8.33 9.46
N GLU A 187 6.21 -7.09 9.74
CA GLU A 187 6.85 -6.16 10.65
C GLU A 187 5.76 -5.28 11.28
N ASP A 188 5.55 -5.44 12.58
CA ASP A 188 4.64 -4.55 13.32
C ASP A 188 5.40 -3.36 13.89
N TYR A 189 5.78 -2.44 12.96
CA TYR A 189 6.61 -1.28 13.29
C TYR A 189 5.90 -0.26 14.18
N GLY A 190 6.69 0.51 14.93
CA GLY A 190 6.18 1.58 15.78
C GLY A 190 5.71 2.79 14.98
N ILE A 191 4.59 3.37 15.37
CA ILE A 191 4.05 4.65 14.87
C ILE A 191 3.87 5.63 16.03
N ALA A 192 3.53 6.89 15.76
CA ALA A 192 3.32 7.92 16.78
C ALA A 192 4.50 8.02 17.77
N ARG A 193 5.74 8.10 17.26
CA ARG A 193 6.97 8.09 18.07
C ARG A 193 7.10 6.81 18.95
N ASN A 194 6.72 5.66 18.40
CA ASN A 194 6.71 4.35 19.07
C ASN A 194 5.72 4.20 20.23
N THR A 195 4.71 5.08 20.34
CA THR A 195 3.64 4.94 21.34
C THR A 195 2.56 3.96 20.91
N PHE A 196 2.44 3.67 19.61
CA PHE A 196 1.53 2.70 19.02
C PHE A 196 2.25 1.77 18.05
N LYS A 197 1.63 0.65 17.74
CA LYS A 197 2.04 -0.28 16.68
C LYS A 197 1.22 -0.06 15.41
N ALA A 198 1.80 -0.40 14.25
CA ALA A 198 1.11 -0.30 12.98
C ALA A 198 -0.17 -1.14 12.93
N SER A 199 -0.18 -2.31 13.56
CA SER A 199 -1.36 -3.16 13.72
C SER A 199 -2.55 -2.45 14.36
N GLU A 200 -2.30 -1.60 15.36
CA GLU A 200 -3.34 -0.84 16.04
C GLU A 200 -4.04 0.19 15.15
N ALA A 201 -3.34 0.71 14.13
CA ALA A 201 -3.95 1.56 13.13
C ALA A 201 -4.61 0.75 12.01
N LYS A 202 -4.00 -0.35 11.59
CA LYS A 202 -4.52 -1.20 10.50
C LYS A 202 -5.81 -1.90 10.85
N ARG A 203 -6.07 -2.22 12.12
CA ARG A 203 -7.34 -2.81 12.57
C ARG A 203 -8.57 -1.95 12.26
N ASP A 204 -8.38 -0.64 12.09
CA ASP A 204 -9.49 0.28 11.74
C ASP A 204 -10.02 0.05 10.30
N ILE A 205 -9.48 -0.91 9.54
CA ILE A 205 -10.02 -1.36 8.26
C ILE A 205 -11.20 -2.32 8.43
N PHE A 206 -11.28 -3.06 9.54
CA PHE A 206 -12.33 -4.05 9.74
C PHE A 206 -13.72 -3.43 9.62
N THR A 207 -14.61 -4.17 8.99
CA THR A 207 -15.98 -3.77 8.70
C THR A 207 -16.97 -4.75 9.32
N ASP A 208 -18.09 -4.23 9.85
CA ASP A 208 -19.20 -5.04 10.32
C ASP A 208 -20.22 -5.33 9.21
N ARG A 209 -20.02 -4.75 8.02
CA ARG A 209 -20.98 -4.82 6.90
C ARG A 209 -20.62 -5.88 5.86
N GLY A 210 -19.37 -6.28 5.83
CA GLY A 210 -18.84 -7.12 4.78
C GLY A 210 -17.92 -8.22 5.31
N ARG A 211 -16.98 -8.63 4.49
CA ARG A 211 -16.03 -9.72 4.78
C ARG A 211 -14.68 -9.16 5.19
N ASN A 212 -14.08 -9.78 6.21
CA ASN A 212 -12.77 -9.41 6.70
C ASN A 212 -11.77 -10.53 6.39
N ILE A 213 -10.85 -10.28 5.47
CA ILE A 213 -9.89 -11.27 4.96
C ILE A 213 -8.50 -10.97 5.54
N VAL A 214 -7.89 -11.97 6.19
CA VAL A 214 -6.57 -11.83 6.81
C VAL A 214 -5.70 -13.05 6.51
N LEU A 215 -4.38 -12.90 6.60
CA LEU A 215 -3.45 -14.01 6.45
C LEU A 215 -3.76 -15.10 7.47
N ARG A 216 -3.80 -16.38 7.03
CA ARG A 216 -4.17 -17.54 7.86
C ARG A 216 -3.38 -17.62 9.17
N ASP A 217 -2.08 -17.42 9.10
CA ASP A 217 -1.19 -17.50 10.26
C ASP A 217 -1.37 -16.33 11.24
N GLU A 218 -2.02 -15.24 10.79
CA GLU A 218 -2.30 -14.06 11.61
C GLU A 218 -3.73 -14.04 12.19
N VAL A 219 -4.57 -15.02 11.87
CA VAL A 219 -5.94 -15.15 12.43
C VAL A 219 -5.93 -15.11 13.96
N PRO A 220 -5.04 -15.82 14.69
CA PRO A 220 -5.01 -15.75 16.16
C PRO A 220 -4.75 -14.34 16.69
N PHE A 221 -3.93 -13.56 15.97
CA PHE A 221 -3.65 -12.16 16.34
C PHE A 221 -4.87 -11.25 16.08
N TRP A 222 -5.48 -11.36 14.88
CA TRP A 222 -6.57 -10.47 14.50
C TRP A 222 -7.91 -10.80 15.17
N SER A 223 -8.11 -12.03 15.66
CA SER A 223 -9.33 -12.48 16.35
C SER A 223 -9.66 -11.69 17.63
N GLN A 224 -8.68 -10.99 18.19
CA GLN A 224 -8.92 -10.09 19.33
C GLN A 224 -9.66 -8.80 18.92
N TYR A 225 -9.65 -8.44 17.62
CA TYR A 225 -10.24 -7.21 17.10
C TYR A 225 -11.47 -7.45 16.21
N CYS A 226 -11.55 -8.61 15.57
CA CYS A 226 -12.65 -9.00 14.70
C CYS A 226 -12.90 -10.51 14.84
N LYS A 227 -14.17 -10.89 15.00
CA LYS A 227 -14.55 -12.31 15.18
C LYS A 227 -14.77 -13.03 13.86
N ASP A 228 -15.30 -12.31 12.86
CA ASP A 228 -15.70 -12.89 11.57
C ASP A 228 -14.56 -12.69 10.56
N LEU A 229 -13.51 -13.51 10.68
CA LEU A 229 -12.34 -13.47 9.83
C LEU A 229 -12.36 -14.61 8.81
N ILE A 230 -12.04 -14.29 7.56
CA ILE A 230 -11.82 -15.24 6.49
C ILE A 230 -10.30 -15.40 6.31
N PRO A 231 -9.74 -16.59 6.54
CA PRO A 231 -8.31 -16.82 6.37
C PRO A 231 -7.94 -17.02 4.90
N TYR A 232 -6.93 -16.31 4.42
CA TYR A 232 -6.33 -16.57 3.10
C TYR A 232 -4.92 -17.14 3.21
N GLY A 233 -4.41 -17.75 2.13
CA GLY A 233 -3.06 -18.30 2.00
C GLY A 233 -3.03 -19.78 1.67
N GLY A 234 -2.02 -20.19 0.89
CA GLY A 234 -1.76 -21.58 0.53
C GLY A 234 -2.53 -22.09 -0.68
N ARG A 235 -3.26 -21.24 -1.41
CA ARG A 235 -3.91 -21.57 -2.68
C ARG A 235 -2.94 -21.63 -3.86
N VAL A 236 -1.80 -20.93 -3.78
CA VAL A 236 -0.78 -20.87 -4.84
C VAL A 236 0.51 -21.50 -4.33
N LYS A 237 1.01 -22.51 -5.06
CA LYS A 237 2.23 -23.24 -4.71
C LYS A 237 3.14 -23.32 -5.94
N VAL A 238 4.44 -23.07 -5.75
CA VAL A 238 5.44 -23.24 -6.80
C VAL A 238 5.57 -24.74 -7.12
N ALA A 239 5.36 -25.13 -8.37
CA ALA A 239 5.43 -26.51 -8.83
C ALA A 239 6.85 -26.93 -9.21
N SER A 240 7.68 -26.00 -9.66
CA SER A 240 9.09 -26.23 -10.00
C SER A 240 9.93 -25.02 -9.65
N PRO A 241 11.24 -25.20 -9.34
CA PRO A 241 12.12 -24.07 -9.07
C PRO A 241 12.06 -23.03 -10.20
N PRO A 242 11.85 -21.74 -9.88
CA PRO A 242 11.79 -20.69 -10.89
C PRO A 242 13.18 -20.43 -11.46
N ARG A 243 13.23 -19.88 -12.69
CA ARG A 243 14.45 -19.33 -13.30
C ARG A 243 14.25 -17.89 -13.66
N LEU A 244 15.29 -17.09 -13.53
CA LEU A 244 15.22 -15.67 -13.82
C LEU A 244 14.82 -15.40 -15.29
N GLY A 245 13.71 -14.68 -15.48
CA GLY A 245 13.15 -14.34 -16.80
C GLY A 245 12.34 -15.45 -17.43
N GLU A 246 12.15 -16.58 -16.75
CA GLU A 246 11.20 -17.63 -17.14
C GLU A 246 9.99 -17.57 -16.21
N GLY A 247 8.79 -17.70 -16.76
CA GLY A 247 7.57 -17.75 -15.95
C GLY A 247 7.53 -19.02 -15.11
N PRO A 248 7.48 -18.93 -13.77
CA PRO A 248 7.40 -20.10 -12.93
C PRO A 248 6.08 -20.86 -13.13
N ARG A 249 6.14 -22.19 -12.98
CA ARG A 249 4.94 -23.02 -12.90
C ARG A 249 4.43 -23.02 -11.48
N VAL A 250 3.16 -22.75 -11.32
CA VAL A 250 2.47 -22.79 -10.02
C VAL A 250 1.23 -23.69 -10.11
N VAL A 251 0.91 -24.35 -9.01
CA VAL A 251 -0.39 -24.99 -8.81
C VAL A 251 -1.29 -24.02 -8.10
N VAL A 252 -2.43 -23.73 -8.68
CA VAL A 252 -3.46 -22.82 -8.16
C VAL A 252 -4.68 -23.63 -7.76
N ASP A 253 -5.09 -23.54 -6.50
CA ASP A 253 -6.32 -24.12 -5.98
C ASP A 253 -7.44 -23.06 -5.96
N TYR A 254 -8.25 -23.06 -7.01
CA TYR A 254 -9.42 -22.20 -7.15
C TYR A 254 -10.54 -23.04 -7.80
N ASP A 255 -11.50 -23.49 -6.98
CA ASP A 255 -12.53 -24.46 -7.37
C ASP A 255 -11.95 -25.72 -8.05
N GLY A 256 -10.85 -26.20 -7.46
CA GLY A 256 -10.01 -27.29 -7.95
C GLY A 256 -8.63 -26.84 -8.44
N GLU A 257 -7.68 -27.76 -8.38
CA GLU A 257 -6.29 -27.49 -8.75
C GLU A 257 -6.10 -27.31 -10.26
N SER A 258 -5.25 -26.37 -10.61
CA SER A 258 -4.77 -26.16 -11.99
C SER A 258 -3.30 -25.77 -11.99
N GLU A 259 -2.56 -26.29 -12.96
CA GLU A 259 -1.22 -25.79 -13.25
C GLU A 259 -1.29 -24.54 -14.13
N VAL A 260 -0.60 -23.48 -13.72
CA VAL A 260 -0.51 -22.21 -14.41
C VAL A 260 0.95 -21.85 -14.60
N VAL A 261 1.33 -21.41 -15.81
CA VAL A 261 2.62 -20.77 -16.08
C VAL A 261 2.42 -19.27 -15.96
N LEU A 262 3.12 -18.64 -15.02
CA LEU A 262 3.08 -17.19 -14.84
C LEU A 262 3.98 -16.50 -15.87
N ASP A 263 3.84 -15.16 -16.01
CA ASP A 263 4.72 -14.37 -16.87
C ASP A 263 6.12 -14.22 -16.24
N GLY A 264 7.16 -14.20 -17.07
CA GLY A 264 8.56 -14.11 -16.64
C GLY A 264 9.11 -12.68 -16.58
N SER A 265 8.29 -11.65 -16.82
CA SER A 265 8.71 -10.24 -16.81
C SER A 265 8.83 -9.62 -15.41
N TYR A 266 8.55 -10.40 -14.36
CA TYR A 266 8.65 -9.97 -12.97
C TYR A 266 9.01 -11.14 -12.06
N ILE A 267 9.48 -10.86 -10.84
CA ILE A 267 9.78 -11.90 -9.84
C ILE A 267 8.46 -12.42 -9.27
N ALA A 268 7.82 -13.32 -9.99
CA ALA A 268 6.46 -13.80 -9.68
C ALA A 268 6.36 -14.48 -8.30
N THR A 269 7.46 -15.07 -7.79
CA THR A 269 7.50 -15.69 -6.46
C THR A 269 7.35 -14.70 -5.31
N GLU A 270 7.67 -13.42 -5.50
CA GLU A 270 7.36 -12.38 -4.52
C GLU A 270 5.87 -12.07 -4.40
N TYR A 271 5.08 -12.46 -5.40
CA TYR A 271 3.65 -12.15 -5.47
C TYR A 271 2.73 -13.26 -4.94
N LEU A 272 3.27 -14.41 -4.52
CA LEU A 272 2.44 -15.56 -4.10
C LEU A 272 1.40 -15.18 -3.04
N GLY A 273 1.80 -14.43 -2.00
CA GLY A 273 0.84 -13.96 -0.99
C GLY A 273 -0.19 -12.95 -1.52
N ALA A 274 0.19 -12.12 -2.50
CA ALA A 274 -0.75 -11.21 -3.16
C ALA A 274 -1.73 -11.98 -4.07
N MET A 275 -1.25 -13.04 -4.76
CA MET A 275 -2.09 -13.95 -5.53
C MET A 275 -3.08 -14.70 -4.63
N ASP A 276 -2.61 -15.27 -3.51
CA ASP A 276 -3.46 -15.94 -2.52
C ASP A 276 -4.59 -15.03 -2.02
N LEU A 277 -4.28 -13.77 -1.69
CA LEU A 277 -5.28 -12.80 -1.25
C LEU A 277 -6.26 -12.47 -2.38
N ALA A 278 -5.77 -12.22 -3.60
CA ALA A 278 -6.62 -11.91 -4.74
C ALA A 278 -7.56 -13.08 -5.07
N LEU A 279 -7.08 -14.32 -4.99
CA LEU A 279 -7.90 -15.51 -5.16
C LEU A 279 -9.02 -15.59 -4.12
N GLU A 280 -8.73 -15.28 -2.84
CA GLU A 280 -9.74 -15.31 -1.78
C GLU A 280 -10.81 -14.21 -1.98
N VAL A 281 -10.39 -13.01 -2.39
CA VAL A 281 -11.31 -11.92 -2.75
C VAL A 281 -12.19 -12.33 -3.92
N CYS A 282 -11.61 -12.86 -5.00
CA CYS A 282 -12.35 -13.29 -6.19
C CYS A 282 -13.30 -14.44 -5.89
N HIS A 283 -12.88 -15.41 -5.07
CA HIS A 283 -13.74 -16.51 -4.61
C HIS A 283 -14.94 -15.98 -3.81
N SER A 284 -14.68 -15.03 -2.91
CA SER A 284 -15.71 -14.33 -2.14
C SER A 284 -16.73 -13.58 -3.01
N MET A 285 -16.34 -13.16 -4.21
CA MET A 285 -17.17 -12.44 -5.17
C MET A 285 -17.77 -13.33 -6.28
N GLY A 286 -17.51 -14.64 -6.26
CA GLY A 286 -17.98 -15.57 -7.26
C GLY A 286 -17.41 -15.31 -8.66
N VAL A 287 -16.14 -14.86 -8.75
CA VAL A 287 -15.47 -14.66 -10.05
C VAL A 287 -15.26 -16.02 -10.71
N PRO A 288 -15.58 -16.18 -12.02
CA PRO A 288 -15.41 -17.45 -12.70
C PRO A 288 -13.94 -17.91 -12.70
N ARG A 289 -13.73 -19.21 -12.49
CA ARG A 289 -12.41 -19.86 -12.44
C ARG A 289 -11.57 -19.54 -13.66
N GLU A 290 -12.13 -19.65 -14.86
CA GLU A 290 -11.39 -19.44 -16.10
C GLU A 290 -10.84 -18.00 -16.20
N SER A 291 -11.63 -16.99 -15.79
CA SER A 291 -11.19 -15.60 -15.76
C SER A 291 -10.01 -15.41 -14.80
N VAL A 292 -10.07 -16.03 -13.62
CA VAL A 292 -8.99 -15.94 -12.61
C VAL A 292 -7.70 -16.59 -13.12
N LEU A 293 -7.78 -17.79 -13.69
CA LEU A 293 -6.60 -18.49 -14.22
C LEU A 293 -5.97 -17.74 -15.41
N GLU A 294 -6.80 -17.17 -16.29
CA GLU A 294 -6.30 -16.36 -17.41
C GLU A 294 -5.66 -15.05 -16.93
N SER A 295 -6.25 -14.40 -15.94
CA SER A 295 -5.65 -13.22 -15.31
C SER A 295 -4.27 -13.51 -14.75
N LEU A 296 -4.08 -14.66 -14.09
CA LEU A 296 -2.77 -15.07 -13.58
C LEU A 296 -1.75 -15.30 -14.70
N ARG A 297 -2.15 -15.96 -15.81
CA ARG A 297 -1.26 -16.19 -16.97
C ARG A 297 -0.81 -14.91 -17.64
N SER A 298 -1.71 -13.93 -17.75
CA SER A 298 -1.48 -12.68 -18.46
C SER A 298 -1.02 -11.53 -17.58
N PHE A 299 -0.93 -11.70 -16.25
CA PHE A 299 -0.44 -10.68 -15.33
C PHE A 299 1.07 -10.49 -15.47
N ARG A 300 1.50 -9.25 -15.71
CA ARG A 300 2.91 -8.88 -15.94
C ARG A 300 3.57 -8.15 -14.77
N GLY A 301 3.03 -8.33 -13.57
CA GLY A 301 3.52 -7.64 -12.39
C GLY A 301 2.99 -6.20 -12.25
N VAL A 302 3.53 -5.50 -11.28
CA VAL A 302 3.30 -4.07 -11.05
C VAL A 302 4.58 -3.35 -11.46
N PRO A 303 4.53 -2.33 -12.32
CA PRO A 303 5.73 -1.59 -12.73
C PRO A 303 6.54 -1.11 -11.51
N GLY A 304 7.85 -1.39 -11.51
CA GLY A 304 8.74 -1.08 -10.39
C GLY A 304 8.55 -1.95 -9.14
N ARG A 305 8.02 -3.16 -9.29
CA ARG A 305 7.92 -4.16 -8.20
C ARG A 305 8.42 -5.51 -8.70
N GLY A 306 9.70 -5.81 -8.49
CA GLY A 306 10.32 -7.01 -9.01
C GLY A 306 10.31 -7.09 -10.53
N GLU A 307 10.23 -5.97 -11.22
CA GLU A 307 10.16 -5.88 -12.68
C GLU A 307 11.49 -6.34 -13.29
N ILE A 308 11.44 -7.24 -14.26
CA ILE A 308 12.59 -7.79 -14.97
C ILE A 308 12.65 -7.16 -16.35
N LEU A 309 13.72 -6.42 -16.60
CA LEU A 309 13.99 -5.71 -17.83
C LEU A 309 15.26 -6.24 -18.47
N GLU A 310 15.46 -5.93 -19.75
CA GLU A 310 16.71 -6.13 -20.46
C GLU A 310 17.23 -4.79 -20.94
N GLU A 311 18.39 -4.37 -20.42
CA GLU A 311 19.03 -3.09 -20.73
C GLU A 311 20.52 -3.33 -21.01
N ASP A 312 21.01 -2.80 -22.13
CA ASP A 312 22.41 -2.91 -22.55
C ASP A 312 22.95 -4.35 -22.54
N GLY A 313 22.12 -5.33 -22.93
CA GLY A 313 22.47 -6.74 -23.02
C GLY A 313 22.60 -7.44 -21.65
N ARG A 314 22.09 -6.88 -20.59
CA ARG A 314 22.03 -7.47 -19.24
C ARG A 314 20.62 -7.46 -18.69
N LYS A 315 20.34 -8.36 -17.75
CA LYS A 315 19.07 -8.33 -17.00
C LYS A 315 19.14 -7.28 -15.90
N VAL A 316 18.04 -6.52 -15.75
CA VAL A 316 17.87 -5.51 -14.71
C VAL A 316 16.61 -5.84 -13.92
N ILE A 317 16.77 -6.00 -12.62
CA ILE A 317 15.63 -6.08 -11.70
C ILE A 317 15.39 -4.70 -11.11
N ARG A 318 14.16 -4.20 -11.25
CA ARG A 318 13.80 -2.88 -10.77
C ARG A 318 12.78 -2.96 -9.64
N GLU A 319 13.23 -2.53 -8.48
CA GLU A 319 12.41 -2.25 -7.30
C GLU A 319 12.35 -0.75 -7.07
N ARG A 320 11.24 -0.11 -7.45
CA ARG A 320 11.04 1.33 -7.36
C ARG A 320 9.76 1.65 -6.60
N ASN A 321 9.91 1.92 -5.31
CA ASN A 321 8.75 2.14 -4.44
C ASN A 321 9.12 2.78 -3.09
N PRO A 322 8.15 3.41 -2.38
CA PRO A 322 8.40 4.02 -1.08
C PRO A 322 8.64 3.00 0.05
N GLY A 323 8.24 1.75 -0.12
CA GLY A 323 8.32 0.69 0.89
C GLY A 323 9.64 -0.08 0.93
N ILE A 324 10.70 0.38 0.23
CA ILE A 324 12.01 -0.28 0.27
C ILE A 324 12.60 -0.22 1.67
N SER A 325 12.98 -1.39 2.19
CA SER A 325 13.59 -1.60 3.51
C SER A 325 14.51 -2.82 3.45
N HIS A 326 15.30 -3.05 4.50
CA HIS A 326 16.12 -4.27 4.61
C HIS A 326 15.31 -5.56 4.43
N ILE A 327 14.05 -5.60 4.90
CA ILE A 327 13.15 -6.75 4.72
C ILE A 327 12.80 -6.98 3.25
N SER A 328 12.42 -5.91 2.51
CA SER A 328 12.09 -6.07 1.09
C SER A 328 13.30 -6.45 0.25
N ILE A 329 14.46 -5.84 0.52
CA ILE A 329 15.72 -6.19 -0.13
C ILE A 329 16.08 -7.67 0.12
N GLY A 330 15.98 -8.12 1.38
CA GLY A 330 16.24 -9.51 1.73
C GLY A 330 15.30 -10.50 1.01
N ARG A 331 14.01 -10.15 0.86
CA ARG A 331 13.05 -11.00 0.13
C ARG A 331 13.39 -11.12 -1.36
N THR A 332 13.72 -10.01 -2.01
CA THR A 332 14.14 -10.02 -3.42
C THR A 332 15.40 -10.85 -3.60
N LEU A 333 16.42 -10.67 -2.74
CA LEU A 333 17.65 -11.43 -2.80
C LEU A 333 17.42 -12.93 -2.53
N GLU A 334 16.52 -13.27 -1.61
CA GLU A 334 16.14 -14.66 -1.36
C GLU A 334 15.50 -15.31 -2.59
N CYS A 335 14.54 -14.65 -3.23
CA CYS A 335 13.94 -15.14 -4.47
C CYS A 335 14.99 -15.33 -5.57
N LEU A 336 15.94 -14.42 -5.71
CA LEU A 336 17.02 -14.52 -6.69
C LEU A 336 18.01 -15.65 -6.36
N ARG A 337 18.29 -15.89 -5.07
CA ARG A 337 19.09 -17.03 -4.63
C ARG A 337 18.41 -18.35 -4.97
N GLU A 338 17.11 -18.47 -4.75
CA GLU A 338 16.33 -19.65 -5.13
C GLU A 338 16.32 -19.90 -6.65
N MET A 339 16.56 -18.85 -7.44
CA MET A 339 16.67 -18.90 -8.91
C MET A 339 18.11 -19.14 -9.39
N ASP A 340 19.10 -19.33 -8.50
CA ASP A 340 20.54 -19.37 -8.81
C ASP A 340 21.01 -18.14 -9.62
N ALA A 341 20.44 -16.95 -9.34
CA ALA A 341 20.64 -15.75 -10.16
C ALA A 341 21.57 -14.70 -9.54
N LEU A 342 22.17 -14.97 -8.38
CA LEU A 342 23.03 -14.00 -7.70
C LEU A 342 24.48 -13.97 -8.21
N ASP A 343 24.90 -14.96 -8.96
CA ASP A 343 26.26 -14.96 -9.52
C ASP A 343 26.44 -13.86 -10.58
N GLY A 344 27.46 -13.03 -10.40
CA GLY A 344 27.68 -11.85 -11.24
C GLY A 344 26.64 -10.72 -11.06
N ALA A 345 25.86 -10.77 -9.98
CA ALA A 345 24.91 -9.69 -9.66
C ALA A 345 25.59 -8.50 -8.98
N MET A 346 24.99 -7.31 -9.15
CA MET A 346 25.39 -6.07 -8.46
C MET A 346 24.13 -5.30 -8.06
N ILE A 347 24.16 -4.70 -6.87
CA ILE A 347 23.05 -3.88 -6.34
C ILE A 347 23.38 -2.40 -6.51
N ILE A 348 22.40 -1.63 -6.98
CA ILE A 348 22.36 -0.18 -6.85
C ILE A 348 21.23 0.18 -5.90
N LEU A 349 21.58 0.86 -4.80
CA LEU A 349 20.62 1.40 -3.85
C LEU A 349 20.54 2.92 -3.99
N ASP A 350 19.38 3.43 -4.43
CA ASP A 350 19.13 4.87 -4.57
C ASP A 350 18.14 5.37 -3.51
N PRO A 351 18.62 6.15 -2.51
CA PRO A 351 17.78 6.69 -1.45
C PRO A 351 17.14 8.04 -1.83
N VAL A 352 16.51 8.16 -3.00
CA VAL A 352 15.97 9.42 -3.59
C VAL A 352 15.05 10.20 -2.65
N SER A 353 14.44 9.55 -1.67
CA SER A 353 13.42 10.20 -0.86
C SER A 353 13.97 11.16 0.20
N ARG A 354 13.75 12.46 -0.01
CA ARG A 354 13.98 13.52 0.99
C ARG A 354 12.83 13.71 1.99
N ARG A 355 11.67 13.06 1.78
CA ARG A 355 10.40 13.31 2.49
C ARG A 355 9.82 12.11 3.26
N VAL A 356 10.53 11.00 3.34
CA VAL A 356 9.98 9.82 4.01
C VAL A 356 10.24 9.92 5.51
N CYS A 357 9.17 9.76 6.30
CA CYS A 357 9.22 9.66 7.76
C CYS A 357 10.06 8.46 8.23
N ASP A 358 10.27 7.49 7.35
CA ASP A 358 11.04 6.29 7.60
C ASP A 358 12.41 6.40 6.90
N LYS A 359 13.45 6.69 7.68
CA LYS A 359 14.82 6.66 7.19
C LYS A 359 15.22 5.21 6.98
N MET A 360 15.78 4.91 5.79
CA MET A 360 16.39 3.59 5.56
C MET A 360 17.51 3.37 6.58
N ASP A 361 17.42 2.27 7.31
CA ASP A 361 18.52 1.81 8.17
C ASP A 361 19.60 1.19 7.29
N ARG A 362 20.63 1.98 7.00
CA ARG A 362 21.74 1.57 6.11
C ARG A 362 22.54 0.40 6.66
N ASP A 363 22.69 0.33 7.97
CA ASP A 363 23.48 -0.73 8.62
C ASP A 363 22.74 -2.07 8.51
N GLN A 364 21.42 -2.07 8.71
CA GLN A 364 20.59 -3.26 8.50
C GLN A 364 20.57 -3.69 7.03
N ILE A 365 20.47 -2.74 6.09
CA ILE A 365 20.52 -3.05 4.66
C ILE A 365 21.86 -3.66 4.30
N GLN A 366 22.98 -3.07 4.73
CA GLN A 366 24.32 -3.58 4.47
C GLN A 366 24.49 -4.99 5.03
N ALA A 367 24.05 -5.24 6.27
CA ALA A 367 24.11 -6.56 6.89
C ALA A 367 23.34 -7.63 6.10
N VAL A 368 22.15 -7.27 5.59
CA VAL A 368 21.36 -8.16 4.72
C VAL A 368 22.09 -8.43 3.42
N VAL A 369 22.58 -7.41 2.71
CA VAL A 369 23.27 -7.57 1.43
C VAL A 369 24.55 -8.39 1.58
N ASP A 370 25.32 -8.15 2.63
CA ASP A 370 26.56 -8.90 2.94
C ASP A 370 26.28 -10.39 3.14
N SER A 371 25.12 -10.74 3.71
CA SER A 371 24.74 -12.15 3.92
C SER A 371 24.51 -12.93 2.62
N TYR A 372 24.27 -12.22 1.50
CA TYR A 372 24.12 -12.81 0.17
C TYR A 372 25.40 -12.69 -0.67
N GLY A 373 26.42 -11.96 -0.19
CA GLY A 373 27.69 -11.78 -0.89
C GLY A 373 27.60 -10.97 -2.20
N VAL A 374 26.56 -10.14 -2.37
CA VAL A 374 26.36 -9.33 -3.58
C VAL A 374 26.94 -7.94 -3.37
N PRO A 375 27.80 -7.44 -4.28
CA PRO A 375 28.34 -6.08 -4.17
C PRO A 375 27.22 -5.03 -4.31
N MET A 376 27.27 -3.97 -3.47
CA MET A 376 26.29 -2.90 -3.46
C MET A 376 26.97 -1.53 -3.59
N VAL A 377 26.39 -0.68 -4.44
CA VAL A 377 26.71 0.75 -4.56
C VAL A 377 25.51 1.57 -4.12
N VAL A 378 25.75 2.51 -3.21
CA VAL A 378 24.72 3.46 -2.74
C VAL A 378 24.91 4.79 -3.46
N THR A 379 23.86 5.29 -4.12
CA THR A 379 23.89 6.59 -4.82
C THR A 379 23.60 7.76 -3.86
N ASN A 380 23.79 8.97 -4.36
CA ASN A 380 23.50 10.19 -3.59
C ASN A 380 22.04 10.65 -3.67
N GLY A 381 21.17 9.89 -4.31
CA GLY A 381 19.77 10.28 -4.52
C GLY A 381 19.57 11.39 -5.57
N ASP A 382 20.51 11.54 -6.47
CA ASP A 382 20.49 12.51 -7.58
C ASP A 382 19.89 11.92 -8.87
N GLY A 383 19.53 10.63 -8.85
CA GLY A 383 19.01 9.91 -10.01
C GLY A 383 20.08 9.54 -11.05
N VAL A 384 21.33 9.77 -10.75
CA VAL A 384 22.46 9.40 -11.63
C VAL A 384 22.86 7.96 -11.38
N ARG A 385 22.72 7.13 -12.42
CA ARG A 385 23.14 5.72 -12.36
C ARG A 385 24.67 5.65 -12.37
N PRO A 386 25.30 4.97 -11.41
CA PRO A 386 26.75 4.75 -11.42
C PRO A 386 27.16 3.89 -12.62
N GLU A 387 28.42 3.99 -13.01
CA GLU A 387 28.99 3.10 -14.02
C GLU A 387 28.94 1.64 -13.53
N VAL A 388 28.38 0.77 -14.37
CA VAL A 388 28.23 -0.65 -14.07
C VAL A 388 29.34 -1.43 -14.77
N PRO A 389 30.17 -2.18 -14.04
CA PRO A 389 31.25 -2.99 -14.62
C PRO A 389 30.75 -3.96 -15.71
N GLY A 390 31.54 -4.19 -16.74
CA GLY A 390 31.14 -5.03 -17.87
C GLY A 390 30.99 -6.52 -17.55
N ASN A 391 31.48 -6.98 -16.41
CA ASN A 391 31.33 -8.36 -15.92
C ASN A 391 30.06 -8.58 -15.10
N VAL A 392 29.24 -7.55 -14.88
CA VAL A 392 27.94 -7.66 -14.17
C VAL A 392 26.92 -8.20 -15.17
N SER A 393 26.38 -9.38 -14.88
CA SER A 393 25.34 -10.06 -15.67
C SER A 393 23.91 -9.69 -15.23
N LEU A 394 23.73 -9.38 -13.95
CA LEU A 394 22.46 -8.99 -13.35
C LEU A 394 22.64 -7.70 -12.54
N LEU A 395 21.83 -6.69 -12.85
CA LEU A 395 21.75 -5.46 -12.08
C LEU A 395 20.45 -5.45 -11.26
N ILE A 396 20.56 -5.15 -9.96
CA ILE A 396 19.42 -5.07 -9.06
C ILE A 396 19.30 -3.62 -8.56
N GLU A 397 18.27 -2.92 -9.01
CA GLU A 397 18.04 -1.51 -8.64
C GLU A 397 16.98 -1.40 -7.56
N PHE A 398 17.36 -0.94 -6.38
CA PHE A 398 16.45 -0.54 -5.31
C PHE A 398 16.37 0.98 -5.27
N ILE A 399 15.26 1.55 -5.73
CA ILE A 399 15.03 2.99 -5.79
C ILE A 399 13.90 3.35 -4.81
N LYS A 400 14.26 3.98 -3.68
CA LYS A 400 13.27 4.40 -2.69
C LYS A 400 12.63 5.72 -3.09
N GLU A 401 11.43 5.65 -3.64
CA GLU A 401 10.63 6.84 -3.96
C GLU A 401 10.03 7.45 -2.69
N GLY A 402 9.81 8.79 -2.70
CA GLY A 402 8.96 9.45 -1.72
C GLY A 402 7.49 9.15 -1.99
N TYR A 403 6.67 9.21 -0.94
CA TYR A 403 5.23 9.38 -1.13
C TYR A 403 5.02 10.74 -1.80
N GLN A 404 4.35 10.74 -2.93
CA GLN A 404 4.05 11.96 -3.71
C GLN A 404 2.82 12.65 -3.14
#